data_7fcc7060ad3a00df84be5a94f9af93be
#
_entry.id   7fcc7060ad3a00df84be5a94f9af93be
#
_cell.length_a   1.000
_cell.length_b   1.000
_cell.length_c   1.000
_cell.angle_alpha   90.00
_cell.angle_beta   90.00
_cell.angle_gamma   90.00
#
_symmetry.space_group_name_H-M   'P 1'
#
loop_
_entity.id
_entity.type
_entity.pdbx_description
1 polymer ?
#
loop_
_entity_poly.entity_id
_entity_poly.type
_entity_poly.pdbx_seq_one_letter_code
_entity_poly.pdbx_strand_id
1 'polypeptide(L)'
;LDQRIITGSPDVTVSTNLSGWVNRRGLFHVNGQTDMFTVEELQTMHRWRASPTGQHIEFGIAENNLFLLLAAAGLSHSIFGERLLPVGTIYDPFIERGLDALNYACYQDARFLLVATPSGISLAPEGGAHQSIGTPLIGMSKPGLASFEPEFTDELSMIMGFAFSYLQLELTESEVNDTDADLLDDRRGGSVYLRLT
;
A
#
# COMPACT_ATOMS: atom_id res chain seq x y z
N LEU A 1 -5.53 -13.58 -9.92
CA LEU A 1 -4.98 -12.32 -9.50
C LEU A 1 -3.47 -12.41 -9.51
N ASP A 2 -2.87 -11.35 -9.93
CA ASP A 2 -1.49 -11.18 -10.26
C ASP A 2 -0.57 -11.58 -9.10
N GLN A 3 0.43 -12.40 -9.40
CA GLN A 3 1.45 -12.80 -8.42
C GLN A 3 2.37 -11.64 -8.05
N ARG A 4 2.35 -10.56 -8.82
CA ARG A 4 3.11 -9.33 -8.56
C ARG A 4 2.56 -8.48 -7.42
N ILE A 5 1.31 -8.73 -6.98
CA ILE A 5 0.72 -7.99 -5.87
C ILE A 5 1.34 -8.48 -4.56
N ILE A 6 1.99 -7.57 -3.84
CA ILE A 6 2.52 -7.80 -2.49
C ILE A 6 1.82 -6.83 -1.55
N THR A 7 1.29 -7.33 -0.47
CA THR A 7 0.65 -6.48 0.54
C THR A 7 1.48 -6.42 1.82
N GLY A 8 1.38 -5.33 2.55
CA GLY A 8 2.03 -5.17 3.85
C GLY A 8 1.18 -4.38 4.83
N SER A 9 1.32 -4.68 6.12
CA SER A 9 0.59 -4.01 7.19
C SER A 9 1.38 -4.01 8.50
N PRO A 10 1.37 -2.90 9.26
CA PRO A 10 1.99 -2.83 10.57
C PRO A 10 0.98 -3.13 11.68
N ASP A 11 0.74 -4.43 11.95
CA ASP A 11 -0.16 -4.93 13.01
C ASP A 11 -1.64 -4.50 12.88
N VAL A 12 -2.07 -4.12 11.68
CA VAL A 12 -3.45 -3.68 11.44
C VAL A 12 -4.18 -4.50 10.36
N THR A 13 -3.64 -5.65 9.99
CA THR A 13 -4.17 -6.52 8.93
C THR A 13 -5.63 -6.90 9.15
N VAL A 14 -6.02 -7.24 10.37
CA VAL A 14 -7.41 -7.61 10.71
C VAL A 14 -8.33 -6.41 10.66
N SER A 15 -7.93 -5.32 11.31
CA SER A 15 -8.74 -4.11 11.44
C SER A 15 -8.84 -3.28 10.14
N THR A 16 -7.94 -3.49 9.20
CA THR A 16 -8.02 -2.94 7.84
C THR A 16 -8.69 -3.89 6.83
N ASN A 17 -9.36 -4.93 7.32
CA ASN A 17 -10.11 -5.91 6.53
C ASN A 17 -9.29 -6.73 5.49
N LEU A 18 -7.98 -6.87 5.68
CA LEU A 18 -7.14 -7.68 4.81
C LEU A 18 -7.18 -9.20 5.10
N SER A 19 -7.87 -9.63 6.14
CA SER A 19 -7.90 -11.06 6.54
C SER A 19 -8.33 -12.00 5.41
N GLY A 20 -9.29 -11.59 4.58
CA GLY A 20 -9.72 -12.37 3.41
C GLY A 20 -8.64 -12.55 2.35
N TRP A 21 -7.83 -11.53 2.14
CA TRP A 21 -6.67 -11.59 1.26
C TRP A 21 -5.61 -12.53 1.82
N VAL A 22 -5.24 -12.36 3.09
CA VAL A 22 -4.20 -13.16 3.74
C VAL A 22 -4.62 -14.63 3.86
N ASN A 23 -5.89 -14.91 4.14
CA ASN A 23 -6.41 -16.29 4.12
C ASN A 23 -6.23 -16.96 2.76
N ARG A 24 -6.27 -16.21 1.68
CA ARG A 24 -6.16 -16.73 0.31
C ARG A 24 -4.72 -16.76 -0.20
N ARG A 25 -3.89 -15.77 0.18
CA ARG A 25 -2.55 -15.55 -0.39
C ARG A 25 -1.41 -15.89 0.56
N GLY A 26 -1.70 -16.03 1.84
CA GLY A 26 -0.73 -16.37 2.88
C GLY A 26 0.20 -15.25 3.27
N LEU A 27 0.89 -15.48 4.37
CA LEU A 27 1.97 -14.64 4.86
C LEU A 27 3.28 -15.02 4.16
N PHE A 28 4.09 -14.03 3.83
CA PHE A 28 5.45 -14.29 3.37
C PHE A 28 6.36 -14.64 4.55
N HIS A 29 7.04 -15.77 4.44
CA HIS A 29 8.08 -16.16 5.39
C HIS A 29 9.12 -17.04 4.69
N VAL A 30 10.40 -16.67 4.77
CA VAL A 30 11.48 -17.30 4.01
C VAL A 30 11.56 -18.83 4.19
N ASN A 31 11.38 -19.29 5.43
CA ASN A 31 11.48 -20.71 5.77
C ASN A 31 10.10 -21.39 5.96
N GLY A 32 8.99 -20.63 5.76
CA GLY A 32 7.68 -21.07 6.22
C GLY A 32 7.58 -21.09 7.76
N GLN A 33 6.38 -21.25 8.25
CA GLN A 33 6.11 -21.47 9.68
C GLN A 33 4.97 -22.48 9.83
N THR A 34 5.05 -23.29 10.86
CA THR A 34 3.98 -24.22 11.22
C THR A 34 2.83 -23.44 11.86
N ASP A 35 1.65 -23.59 11.32
CA ASP A 35 0.43 -23.04 11.92
C ASP A 35 0.03 -23.89 13.15
N MET A 36 0.30 -23.35 14.33
CA MET A 36 0.00 -24.05 15.60
C MET A 36 -1.51 -24.27 15.80
N PHE A 37 -2.37 -23.39 15.28
CA PHE A 37 -3.82 -23.59 15.35
C PHE A 37 -4.25 -24.82 14.56
N THR A 38 -3.61 -25.06 13.40
CA THR A 38 -3.86 -26.28 12.62
C THR A 38 -3.31 -27.53 13.33
N VAL A 39 -2.16 -27.42 13.96
CA VAL A 39 -1.53 -28.56 14.71
C VAL A 39 -2.37 -28.93 15.94
N GLU A 40 -2.90 -27.95 16.65
CA GLU A 40 -3.72 -28.15 17.84
C GLU A 40 -5.21 -28.33 17.52
N GLU A 41 -5.58 -28.42 16.25
CA GLU A 41 -6.97 -28.57 15.77
C GLU A 41 -7.92 -27.48 16.28
N LEU A 42 -7.38 -26.29 16.55
CA LEU A 42 -8.17 -25.15 17.01
C LEU A 42 -8.88 -24.47 15.85
N GLN A 43 -10.16 -24.15 16.05
CA GLN A 43 -10.93 -23.40 15.06
C GLN A 43 -10.51 -21.93 15.07
N THR A 44 -10.10 -21.41 13.92
CA THR A 44 -9.78 -20.00 13.72
C THR A 44 -10.36 -19.49 12.42
N MET A 45 -10.78 -18.23 12.40
CA MET A 45 -11.15 -17.52 11.16
C MET A 45 -9.92 -17.09 10.35
N HIS A 46 -8.77 -16.98 11.01
CA HIS A 46 -7.51 -16.57 10.38
C HIS A 46 -6.70 -17.81 9.99
N ARG A 47 -6.73 -18.14 8.71
CA ARG A 47 -5.97 -19.27 8.11
C ARG A 47 -4.68 -18.78 7.48
N TRP A 48 -3.89 -18.07 8.24
CA TRP A 48 -2.70 -17.37 7.75
C TRP A 48 -1.52 -18.33 7.65
N ARG A 49 -1.40 -19.00 6.52
CA ARG A 49 -0.27 -19.88 6.25
C ARG A 49 0.94 -19.05 5.87
N ALA A 50 2.05 -19.28 6.56
CA ALA A 50 3.32 -18.62 6.28
C ALA A 50 4.19 -19.48 5.36
N SER A 51 4.60 -18.96 4.21
CA SER A 51 5.40 -19.65 3.20
C SER A 51 6.23 -18.69 2.36
N PRO A 52 7.27 -19.19 1.64
CA PRO A 52 8.03 -18.36 0.71
C PRO A 52 7.22 -17.79 -0.47
N THR A 53 6.04 -18.32 -0.72
CA THR A 53 5.12 -17.86 -1.79
C THR A 53 3.97 -17.00 -1.27
N GLY A 54 3.95 -16.69 0.03
CA GLY A 54 2.98 -15.78 0.62
C GLY A 54 3.11 -14.37 0.04
N GLN A 55 1.99 -13.68 -0.09
CA GLN A 55 1.93 -12.34 -0.70
C GLN A 55 1.62 -11.22 0.30
N HIS A 56 1.61 -11.52 1.60
CA HIS A 56 1.42 -10.52 2.65
C HIS A 56 2.59 -10.53 3.63
N ILE A 57 3.07 -9.33 3.97
CA ILE A 57 4.14 -9.13 4.96
C ILE A 57 3.55 -8.41 6.17
N GLU A 58 3.56 -9.10 7.30
CA GLU A 58 3.15 -8.53 8.58
C GLU A 58 4.40 -8.01 9.32
N PHE A 59 4.40 -6.71 9.67
CA PHE A 59 5.56 -6.05 10.27
C PHE A 59 5.49 -5.96 11.81
N GLY A 60 4.36 -6.31 12.41
CA GLY A 60 4.09 -5.88 13.78
C GLY A 60 3.98 -4.35 13.87
N ILE A 61 4.10 -3.77 15.06
CA ILE A 61 3.96 -2.33 15.28
C ILE A 61 5.22 -1.60 14.79
N ALA A 62 5.36 -1.46 13.47
CA ALA A 62 6.54 -0.89 12.83
C ALA A 62 6.17 -0.17 11.51
N GLU A 63 5.47 0.95 11.62
CA GLU A 63 4.93 1.69 10.48
C GLU A 63 6.01 2.15 9.50
N ASN A 64 7.17 2.56 10.01
CA ASN A 64 8.29 2.97 9.15
C ASN A 64 8.77 1.82 8.24
N ASN A 65 8.72 0.56 8.72
CA ASN A 65 9.13 -0.60 7.92
C ASN A 65 8.16 -0.86 6.76
N LEU A 66 6.87 -0.52 6.91
CA LEU A 66 5.93 -0.56 5.80
C LEU A 66 6.38 0.36 4.66
N PHE A 67 6.75 1.61 4.95
CA PHE A 67 7.19 2.56 3.92
C PHE A 67 8.50 2.13 3.28
N LEU A 68 9.43 1.54 4.03
CA LEU A 68 10.65 0.97 3.47
C LEU A 68 10.36 -0.21 2.53
N LEU A 69 9.40 -1.07 2.87
CA LEU A 69 8.95 -2.13 1.95
C LEU A 69 8.35 -1.53 0.68
N LEU A 70 7.44 -0.54 0.82
CA LEU A 70 6.79 0.09 -0.33
C LEU A 70 7.81 0.73 -1.26
N ALA A 71 8.83 1.39 -0.70
CA ALA A 71 9.95 1.93 -1.48
C ALA A 71 10.72 0.82 -2.21
N ALA A 72 11.18 -0.20 -1.50
CA ALA A 72 11.99 -1.27 -2.07
C ALA A 72 11.24 -2.08 -3.13
N ALA A 73 10.00 -2.48 -2.84
CA ALA A 73 9.17 -3.23 -3.78
C ALA A 73 8.69 -2.36 -4.95
N GLY A 74 8.41 -1.08 -4.70
CA GLY A 74 8.02 -0.12 -5.73
C GLY A 74 9.13 0.21 -6.74
N LEU A 75 10.39 0.07 -6.32
CA LEU A 75 11.58 0.24 -7.17
C LEU A 75 12.01 -1.06 -7.88
N SER A 76 11.32 -2.17 -7.68
CA SER A 76 11.72 -3.48 -8.20
C SER A 76 11.94 -3.49 -9.72
N HIS A 77 11.13 -2.74 -10.47
CA HIS A 77 11.28 -2.64 -11.92
C HIS A 77 12.61 -1.98 -12.30
N SER A 78 12.96 -0.87 -11.67
CA SER A 78 14.20 -0.14 -11.94
C SER A 78 15.46 -0.93 -11.53
N ILE A 79 15.35 -1.78 -10.51
CA ILE A 79 16.48 -2.53 -9.95
C ILE A 79 16.63 -3.91 -10.60
N PHE A 80 15.52 -4.59 -10.87
CA PHE A 80 15.51 -6.00 -11.29
C PHE A 80 14.82 -6.25 -12.63
N GLY A 81 14.21 -5.21 -13.25
CA GLY A 81 13.45 -5.35 -14.49
C GLY A 81 12.05 -5.96 -14.34
N GLU A 82 11.64 -6.29 -13.11
CA GLU A 82 10.34 -6.89 -12.82
C GLU A 82 9.51 -5.96 -11.93
N ARG A 83 8.35 -5.54 -12.41
CA ARG A 83 7.48 -4.64 -11.67
C ARG A 83 6.60 -5.40 -10.68
N LEU A 84 6.83 -5.18 -9.41
CA LEU A 84 5.91 -5.55 -8.34
C LEU A 84 4.82 -4.47 -8.19
N LEU A 85 3.70 -4.86 -7.58
CA LEU A 85 2.56 -4.00 -7.28
C LEU A 85 2.34 -3.97 -5.76
N PRO A 86 3.16 -3.22 -5.03
CA PRO A 86 3.09 -3.18 -3.57
C PRO A 86 1.89 -2.37 -3.10
N VAL A 87 1.17 -2.93 -2.13
CA VAL A 87 0.02 -2.31 -1.47
C VAL A 87 0.27 -2.30 0.03
N GLY A 88 0.36 -1.12 0.63
CA GLY A 88 0.47 -0.95 2.07
C GLY A 88 -0.85 -0.53 2.67
N THR A 89 -1.24 -1.13 3.80
CA THR A 89 -2.37 -0.65 4.60
C THR A 89 -1.91 -0.19 5.97
N ILE A 90 -2.43 0.93 6.41
CA ILE A 90 -2.04 1.58 7.66
C ILE A 90 -3.24 2.33 8.24
N TYR A 91 -3.31 2.51 9.55
CA TYR A 91 -4.23 3.48 10.12
C TYR A 91 -3.82 4.90 9.73
N ASP A 92 -4.79 5.68 9.24
CA ASP A 92 -4.58 7.03 8.73
C ASP A 92 -3.70 7.91 9.64
N PRO A 93 -3.95 8.05 10.97
CA PRO A 93 -3.10 8.89 11.80
C PRO A 93 -1.65 8.40 11.93
N PHE A 94 -1.39 7.11 11.68
CA PHE A 94 -0.05 6.55 11.85
C PHE A 94 0.86 6.69 10.63
N ILE A 95 0.33 7.23 9.52
CA ILE A 95 1.15 7.61 8.37
C ILE A 95 2.27 8.57 8.76
N GLU A 96 2.03 9.43 9.74
CA GLU A 96 3.01 10.41 10.25
C GLU A 96 4.27 9.77 10.84
N ARG A 97 4.19 8.51 11.29
CA ARG A 97 5.34 7.79 11.88
C ARG A 97 6.41 7.38 10.86
N GLY A 98 6.09 7.45 9.58
CA GLY A 98 7.01 7.05 8.51
C GLY A 98 7.14 8.07 7.38
N LEU A 99 6.85 9.35 7.64
CA LEU A 99 6.87 10.41 6.62
C LEU A 99 8.23 10.56 5.93
N ASP A 100 9.33 10.37 6.63
CA ASP A 100 10.66 10.45 6.02
C ASP A 100 10.85 9.37 4.96
N ALA A 101 10.55 8.12 5.31
CA ALA A 101 10.64 6.99 4.37
C ALA A 101 9.65 7.16 3.20
N LEU A 102 8.44 7.67 3.46
CA LEU A 102 7.46 7.98 2.41
C LEU A 102 7.98 9.08 1.46
N ASN A 103 8.62 10.14 2.01
CA ASN A 103 9.23 11.20 1.21
C ASN A 103 10.28 10.64 0.25
N TYR A 104 11.17 9.78 0.78
CA TYR A 104 12.20 9.16 -0.04
C TYR A 104 11.63 8.21 -1.08
N ALA A 105 10.61 7.44 -0.74
CA ALA A 105 9.92 6.57 -1.69
C ALA A 105 9.34 7.37 -2.88
N CYS A 106 8.66 8.47 -2.60
CA CYS A 106 8.13 9.37 -3.64
C CYS A 106 9.27 10.04 -4.44
N TYR A 107 10.31 10.52 -3.77
CA TYR A 107 11.47 11.15 -4.42
C TYR A 107 12.19 10.22 -5.39
N GLN A 108 12.26 8.93 -5.07
CA GLN A 108 12.89 7.90 -5.89
C GLN A 108 11.98 7.34 -6.98
N ASP A 109 10.76 7.86 -7.12
CA ASP A 109 9.74 7.35 -8.04
C ASP A 109 9.39 5.87 -7.80
N ALA A 110 9.36 5.45 -6.55
CA ALA A 110 8.84 4.14 -6.19
C ALA A 110 7.33 4.07 -6.51
N ARG A 111 6.87 2.94 -7.02
CA ARG A 111 5.50 2.74 -7.50
C ARG A 111 4.73 1.85 -6.53
N PHE A 112 3.81 2.44 -5.77
CA PHE A 112 3.04 1.72 -4.74
C PHE A 112 1.65 2.31 -4.55
N LEU A 113 0.77 1.51 -3.96
CA LEU A 113 -0.53 1.91 -3.45
C LEU A 113 -0.47 1.94 -1.92
N LEU A 114 -0.67 3.11 -1.33
CA LEU A 114 -0.80 3.29 0.11
C LEU A 114 -2.27 3.51 0.45
N VAL A 115 -2.82 2.67 1.33
CA VAL A 115 -4.21 2.75 1.80
C VAL A 115 -4.22 3.08 3.29
N ALA A 116 -4.61 4.30 3.63
CA ALA A 116 -4.81 4.74 5.00
C ALA A 116 -6.27 4.51 5.41
N THR A 117 -6.51 3.55 6.29
CA THR A 117 -7.85 3.12 6.69
C THR A 117 -7.85 2.47 8.08
N PRO A 118 -8.86 2.70 8.92
CA PRO A 118 -9.88 3.74 8.79
C PRO A 118 -9.28 5.15 8.91
N SER A 119 -9.98 6.14 8.34
CA SER A 119 -9.54 7.54 8.47
C SER A 119 -9.75 8.09 9.87
N GLY A 120 -9.12 9.24 10.15
CA GLY A 120 -9.22 9.90 11.44
C GLY A 120 -10.67 10.23 11.88
N ILE A 121 -11.61 10.37 10.95
CA ILE A 121 -13.05 10.56 11.27
C ILE A 121 -13.61 9.31 11.94
N SER A 122 -13.42 8.14 11.34
CA SER A 122 -13.89 6.87 11.88
C SER A 122 -13.14 6.45 13.15
N LEU A 123 -11.87 6.80 13.28
CA LEU A 123 -11.03 6.50 14.43
C LEU A 123 -11.16 7.53 15.57
N ALA A 124 -11.79 8.67 15.34
CA ALA A 124 -11.91 9.74 16.33
C ALA A 124 -12.41 9.29 17.71
N PRO A 125 -13.39 8.36 17.83
CA PRO A 125 -13.86 7.87 19.14
C PRO A 125 -12.78 7.13 19.95
N GLU A 126 -11.72 6.63 19.34
CA GLU A 126 -10.62 5.93 20.02
C GLU A 126 -9.67 6.88 20.76
N GLY A 127 -9.80 8.19 20.53
CA GLY A 127 -9.04 9.22 21.25
C GLY A 127 -7.91 9.84 20.45
N GLY A 128 -7.18 10.80 21.09
CA GLY A 128 -6.29 11.72 20.42
C GLY A 128 -5.20 11.11 19.53
N ALA A 129 -4.64 9.95 19.91
CA ALA A 129 -3.62 9.27 19.09
C ALA A 129 -4.16 8.68 17.79
N HIS A 130 -5.48 8.54 17.67
CA HIS A 130 -6.18 8.01 16.51
C HIS A 130 -6.93 9.07 15.71
N GLN A 131 -6.71 10.34 16.04
CA GLN A 131 -7.30 11.47 15.33
C GLN A 131 -6.29 12.05 14.35
N SER A 132 -6.72 12.32 13.13
CA SER A 132 -5.89 12.97 12.12
C SER A 132 -6.67 14.06 11.40
N ILE A 133 -6.07 15.25 11.34
CA ILE A 133 -6.65 16.41 10.65
C ILE A 133 -5.79 16.74 9.41
N GLY A 134 -4.49 16.55 9.52
CA GLY A 134 -3.51 16.95 8.52
C GLY A 134 -3.21 15.90 7.46
N THR A 135 -3.61 14.64 7.65
CA THR A 135 -3.24 13.53 6.75
C THR A 135 -3.72 13.68 5.31
N PRO A 136 -4.85 14.33 4.99
CA PRO A 136 -5.21 14.63 3.60
C PRO A 136 -4.15 15.47 2.87
N LEU A 137 -3.44 16.35 3.58
CA LEU A 137 -2.41 17.21 2.99
C LEU A 137 -1.14 16.43 2.63
N ILE A 138 -0.92 15.26 3.22
CA ILE A 138 0.27 14.44 2.95
C ILE A 138 0.31 14.05 1.48
N GLY A 139 -0.78 13.52 0.93
CA GLY A 139 -0.87 13.16 -0.49
C GLY A 139 -0.64 14.35 -1.42
N MET A 140 -1.21 15.51 -1.07
CA MET A 140 -1.08 16.74 -1.88
C MET A 140 0.33 17.33 -1.85
N SER A 141 1.16 16.97 -0.87
CA SER A 141 2.49 17.55 -0.68
C SER A 141 3.62 16.73 -1.27
N LYS A 142 3.34 15.58 -1.89
CA LYS A 142 4.37 14.66 -2.40
C LYS A 142 4.36 14.61 -3.93
N PRO A 143 5.52 14.76 -4.57
CA PRO A 143 5.62 14.57 -6.01
C PRO A 143 5.32 13.11 -6.38
N GLY A 144 4.64 12.90 -7.51
CA GLY A 144 4.35 11.56 -8.02
C GLY A 144 3.39 10.71 -7.15
N LEU A 145 2.64 11.35 -6.23
CA LEU A 145 1.67 10.69 -5.36
C LEU A 145 0.27 11.22 -5.65
N ALA A 146 -0.50 10.48 -6.45
CA ALA A 146 -1.91 10.78 -6.70
C ALA A 146 -2.74 10.44 -5.44
N SER A 147 -3.55 11.40 -4.97
CA SER A 147 -4.26 11.27 -3.69
C SER A 147 -5.76 11.28 -3.90
N PHE A 148 -6.46 10.32 -3.28
CA PHE A 148 -7.91 10.17 -3.40
C PHE A 148 -8.54 9.84 -2.05
N GLU A 149 -9.76 10.33 -1.87
CA GLU A 149 -10.61 10.04 -0.73
C GLU A 149 -12.03 9.71 -1.24
N PRO A 150 -12.26 8.46 -1.73
CA PRO A 150 -13.56 8.07 -2.25
C PRO A 150 -14.60 7.99 -1.13
N GLU A 151 -15.80 8.43 -1.44
CA GLU A 151 -16.95 8.38 -0.53
C GLU A 151 -17.77 7.09 -0.70
N PHE A 152 -17.78 6.54 -1.92
CA PHE A 152 -18.60 5.37 -2.27
C PHE A 152 -17.76 4.20 -2.81
N THR A 153 -18.28 2.98 -2.65
CA THR A 153 -17.59 1.75 -3.06
C THR A 153 -17.36 1.65 -4.58
N ASP A 154 -18.25 2.20 -5.38
CA ASP A 154 -18.11 2.23 -6.84
C ASP A 154 -16.99 3.19 -7.27
N GLU A 155 -16.88 4.36 -6.63
CA GLU A 155 -15.73 5.27 -6.80
C GLU A 155 -14.43 4.58 -6.42
N LEU A 156 -14.39 3.90 -5.26
CA LEU A 156 -13.22 3.13 -4.84
C LEU A 156 -12.83 2.08 -5.89
N SER A 157 -13.82 1.39 -6.45
CA SER A 157 -13.56 0.38 -7.50
C SER A 157 -12.92 0.99 -8.75
N MET A 158 -13.40 2.16 -9.17
CA MET A 158 -12.83 2.89 -10.31
C MET A 158 -11.41 3.38 -10.01
N ILE A 159 -11.20 3.97 -8.83
CA ILE A 159 -9.90 4.47 -8.40
C ILE A 159 -8.89 3.32 -8.24
N MET A 160 -9.30 2.16 -7.73
CA MET A 160 -8.43 0.99 -7.68
C MET A 160 -8.00 0.51 -9.08
N GLY A 161 -8.91 0.53 -10.05
CA GLY A 161 -8.58 0.25 -11.45
C GLY A 161 -7.57 1.25 -12.02
N PHE A 162 -7.80 2.53 -11.79
CA PHE A 162 -6.86 3.60 -12.13
C PHE A 162 -5.51 3.38 -11.42
N ALA A 163 -5.50 3.14 -10.12
CA ALA A 163 -4.28 3.00 -9.33
C ALA A 163 -3.36 1.91 -9.90
N PHE A 164 -3.89 0.71 -10.14
CA PHE A 164 -3.09 -0.37 -10.71
C PHE A 164 -2.59 -0.07 -12.13
N SER A 165 -3.34 0.69 -12.91
CA SER A 165 -2.88 1.16 -14.23
C SER A 165 -1.79 2.22 -14.07
N TYR A 166 -1.99 3.19 -13.19
CA TYR A 166 -1.09 4.31 -12.95
C TYR A 166 0.28 3.88 -12.41
N LEU A 167 0.31 2.86 -11.53
CA LEU A 167 1.56 2.27 -11.05
C LEU A 167 2.39 1.64 -12.16
N GLN A 168 1.79 1.27 -13.27
CA GLN A 168 2.41 0.55 -14.38
C GLN A 168 2.68 1.42 -15.61
N LEU A 169 2.29 2.70 -15.58
CA LEU A 169 2.59 3.62 -16.67
C LEU A 169 4.10 3.85 -16.75
N GLU A 170 4.60 3.85 -17.98
CA GLU A 170 5.99 4.18 -18.32
C GLU A 170 5.98 5.07 -19.54
N LEU A 171 6.78 6.15 -19.50
CA LEU A 171 6.98 6.97 -20.68
C LEU A 171 7.83 6.22 -21.70
N THR A 172 7.43 6.27 -22.95
CA THR A 172 8.28 5.89 -24.07
C THR A 172 9.38 6.93 -24.27
N GLU A 173 10.48 6.56 -24.95
CA GLU A 173 11.58 7.50 -25.25
C GLU A 173 11.10 8.73 -26.02
N SER A 174 10.06 8.60 -26.86
CA SER A 174 9.48 9.71 -27.60
C SER A 174 8.69 10.67 -26.70
N GLU A 175 8.01 10.17 -25.67
CA GLU A 175 7.24 10.96 -24.72
C GLU A 175 8.13 11.68 -23.70
N VAL A 176 9.28 11.13 -23.36
CA VAL A 176 10.27 11.78 -22.48
C VAL A 176 10.79 13.08 -23.10
N ASN A 177 10.87 13.14 -24.45
CA ASN A 177 11.39 14.28 -25.19
C ASN A 177 10.29 15.25 -25.66
N ASP A 178 9.03 14.97 -25.35
CA ASP A 178 7.90 15.85 -25.69
C ASP A 178 7.83 17.02 -24.70
N THR A 179 8.38 18.16 -25.10
CA THR A 179 8.38 19.40 -24.31
C THR A 179 7.02 20.10 -24.30
N ASP A 180 6.10 19.70 -25.17
CA ASP A 180 4.75 20.26 -25.31
C ASP A 180 3.69 19.43 -24.55
N ALA A 181 4.12 18.41 -23.80
CA ALA A 181 3.21 17.62 -22.96
C ALA A 181 2.47 18.56 -22.01
N ASP A 182 1.15 18.51 -22.05
CA ASP A 182 0.30 19.28 -21.16
C ASP A 182 0.66 18.95 -19.71
N LEU A 183 0.97 19.97 -18.91
CA LEU A 183 1.30 19.83 -17.48
C LEU A 183 0.20 19.11 -16.67
N LEU A 184 -1.00 19.00 -17.22
CA LEU A 184 -2.14 18.30 -16.62
C LEU A 184 -2.24 16.83 -17.06
N ASP A 185 -1.48 16.40 -18.06
CA ASP A 185 -1.46 15.03 -18.56
C ASP A 185 -0.28 14.26 -17.93
N ASP A 186 -0.50 13.74 -16.72
CA ASP A 186 0.51 12.94 -16.03
C ASP A 186 0.58 11.52 -16.60
N ARG A 187 1.28 11.38 -17.71
CA ARG A 187 1.58 10.10 -18.36
C ARG A 187 2.73 9.34 -17.71
N ARG A 188 3.42 9.96 -16.77
CA ARG A 188 4.59 9.34 -16.12
C ARG A 188 4.22 8.18 -15.21
N GLY A 189 2.98 8.18 -14.75
CA GLY A 189 2.56 7.32 -13.67
C GLY A 189 3.16 7.72 -12.33
N GLY A 190 2.90 6.97 -11.30
CA GLY A 190 3.33 7.30 -9.95
C GLY A 190 2.80 6.32 -8.92
N SER A 191 2.85 6.74 -7.68
CA SER A 191 2.21 6.08 -6.56
C SER A 191 0.80 6.63 -6.31
N VAL A 192 0.00 5.89 -5.58
CA VAL A 192 -1.35 6.30 -5.21
C VAL A 192 -1.54 6.23 -3.70
N TYR A 193 -2.14 7.25 -3.13
CA TYR A 193 -2.57 7.31 -1.75
C TYR A 193 -4.09 7.34 -1.68
N LEU A 194 -4.66 6.34 -1.04
CA LEU A 194 -6.09 6.25 -0.75
C LEU A 194 -6.33 6.47 0.74
N ARG A 195 -7.20 7.40 1.06
CA ARG A 195 -7.69 7.62 2.41
C ARG A 195 -9.14 7.16 2.48
N LEU A 196 -9.41 6.13 3.31
CA LEU A 196 -10.72 5.50 3.40
C LEU A 196 -11.32 5.68 4.79
N THR A 197 -12.62 5.99 4.81
CA THR A 197 -13.43 6.18 6.04
C THR A 197 -14.33 4.99 6.30
#